data_5e93f0259658a6875978d7b1bdf33dd7
#
_entry.id   5e93f0259658a6875978d7b1bdf33dd7
#
_cell.length_a   1.000
_cell.length_b   1.000
_cell.length_c   1.000
_cell.angle_alpha   90.00
_cell.angle_beta   90.00
_cell.angle_gamma   90.00
#
_symmetry.space_group_name_H-M   'P 1'
#
loop_
_entity.id
_entity.type
_entity.pdbx_description
1 polymer ?
#
loop_
_entity_poly.entity_id
_entity_poly.type
_entity_poly.pdbx_seq_one_letter_code
_entity_poly.pdbx_strand_id
1 'polypeptide(L)'
;MRSEEEANRAVERYADMVRRLCMVHLKNYADTEDIFQSVFLKYVLSSVSFESEEHEKTWLIRVTINACKDHLKSFFCSRTVPLDELIEQPASLPPDHREVLEAVLSLPARYRDVVYLHYYEDYTAPQISRILGKNVNTVYTLLTRSKKLLKEKLGGDGYE
;
A
#
# COMPACT_ATOMS: atom_id res chain seq x y z
N MET A 1 23.10 -9.65 -8.01
CA MET A 1 22.78 -8.29 -7.52
C MET A 1 22.55 -7.37 -8.72
N ARG A 2 21.56 -6.50 -8.62
CA ARG A 2 21.25 -5.57 -9.71
C ARG A 2 22.27 -4.45 -9.79
N SER A 3 22.43 -3.88 -10.98
CA SER A 3 23.34 -2.76 -11.18
C SER A 3 22.79 -1.49 -10.51
N GLU A 4 23.68 -0.55 -10.27
CA GLU A 4 23.32 0.76 -9.73
C GLU A 4 22.32 1.48 -10.65
N GLU A 5 22.50 1.37 -11.96
CA GLU A 5 21.60 1.98 -12.94
C GLU A 5 20.19 1.41 -12.85
N GLU A 6 20.06 0.09 -12.73
CA GLU A 6 18.77 -0.57 -12.58
C GLU A 6 18.10 -0.14 -11.28
N ALA A 7 18.86 -0.09 -10.19
CA ALA A 7 18.34 0.31 -8.89
C ALA A 7 17.87 1.75 -8.92
N ASN A 8 18.64 2.66 -9.49
CA ASN A 8 18.26 4.08 -9.59
C ASN A 8 17.00 4.26 -10.43
N ARG A 9 16.90 3.53 -11.53
CA ARG A 9 15.73 3.60 -12.41
C ARG A 9 14.47 3.14 -11.69
N ALA A 10 14.58 2.06 -10.94
CA ALA A 10 13.44 1.54 -10.18
C ALA A 10 13.03 2.51 -9.08
N VAL A 11 13.98 3.09 -8.37
CA VAL A 11 13.67 4.09 -7.34
C VAL A 11 12.95 5.28 -7.95
N GLU A 12 13.47 5.83 -9.03
CA GLU A 12 12.83 6.97 -9.70
C GLU A 12 11.40 6.65 -10.14
N ARG A 13 11.17 5.45 -10.67
CA ARG A 13 9.89 5.06 -11.21
C ARG A 13 8.87 4.70 -10.14
N TYR A 14 9.30 4.02 -9.07
CA TYR A 14 8.37 3.39 -8.12
C TYR A 14 8.45 3.94 -6.69
N ALA A 15 9.31 4.91 -6.42
CA ALA A 15 9.48 5.44 -5.06
C ALA A 15 8.15 5.96 -4.49
N ASP A 16 7.43 6.76 -5.25
CA ASP A 16 6.18 7.35 -4.76
C ASP A 16 5.12 6.28 -4.50
N MET A 17 5.03 5.29 -5.38
CA MET A 17 4.09 4.17 -5.21
C MET A 17 4.40 3.40 -3.93
N VAL A 18 5.66 3.06 -3.70
CA VAL A 18 6.06 2.31 -2.52
C VAL A 18 5.77 3.10 -1.25
N ARG A 19 6.08 4.40 -1.24
CA ARG A 19 5.78 5.25 -0.08
C ARG A 19 4.29 5.35 0.19
N ARG A 20 3.47 5.52 -0.85
CA ARG A 20 2.02 5.57 -0.68
C ARG A 20 1.47 4.27 -0.11
N LEU A 21 1.93 3.13 -0.63
CA LEU A 21 1.52 1.83 -0.09
C LEU A 21 1.89 1.69 1.39
N CYS A 22 3.10 2.10 1.74
CA CYS A 22 3.55 2.05 3.13
C CYS A 22 2.66 2.92 4.02
N MET A 23 2.34 4.14 3.59
CA MET A 23 1.49 5.04 4.37
C MET A 23 0.07 4.49 4.54
N VAL A 24 -0.46 3.84 3.51
CA VAL A 24 -1.79 3.20 3.59
C VAL A 24 -1.81 2.12 4.67
N HIS A 25 -0.70 1.41 4.83
CA HIS A 25 -0.60 0.32 5.81
C HIS A 25 -0.12 0.76 7.17
N LEU A 26 0.95 1.56 7.21
CA LEU A 26 1.68 1.84 8.46
C LEU A 26 1.19 3.09 9.17
N LYS A 27 0.65 4.06 8.44
CA LYS A 27 0.14 5.33 8.98
C LYS A 27 1.21 6.13 9.75
N ASN A 28 2.48 5.87 9.49
CA ASN A 28 3.61 6.43 10.22
C ASN A 28 4.74 6.73 9.26
N TYR A 29 5.26 7.94 9.30
CA TYR A 29 6.28 8.40 8.36
C TYR A 29 7.63 7.71 8.56
N ALA A 30 8.08 7.58 9.82
CA ALA A 30 9.37 6.95 10.12
C ALA A 30 9.38 5.48 9.70
N ASP A 31 8.30 4.75 10.01
CA ASP A 31 8.18 3.34 9.62
C ASP A 31 8.10 3.20 8.11
N THR A 32 7.43 4.15 7.44
CA THR A 32 7.36 4.16 5.97
C THR A 32 8.75 4.23 5.35
N GLU A 33 9.60 5.11 5.84
CA GLU A 33 10.96 5.24 5.30
C GLU A 33 11.79 3.98 5.57
N ASP A 34 11.63 3.35 6.72
CA ASP A 34 12.32 2.11 7.05
C ASP A 34 11.92 0.98 6.10
N ILE A 35 10.61 0.83 5.86
CA ILE A 35 10.11 -0.20 4.94
C ILE A 35 10.49 0.10 3.50
N PHE A 36 10.44 1.38 3.12
CA PHE A 36 10.89 1.82 1.79
C PHE A 36 12.31 1.35 1.51
N GLN A 37 13.22 1.59 2.44
CA GLN A 37 14.62 1.17 2.30
C GLN A 37 14.73 -0.36 2.22
N SER A 38 13.99 -1.07 3.06
CA SER A 38 13.99 -2.53 3.06
C SER A 38 13.50 -3.11 1.73
N VAL A 39 12.46 -2.53 1.16
CA VAL A 39 11.89 -2.98 -0.12
C VAL A 39 12.90 -2.81 -1.25
N PHE A 40 13.53 -1.65 -1.34
CA PHE A 40 14.50 -1.41 -2.42
C PHE A 40 15.81 -2.19 -2.20
N LEU A 41 16.19 -2.45 -0.96
CA LEU A 41 17.30 -3.35 -0.68
C LEU A 41 16.99 -4.76 -1.19
N LYS A 42 15.81 -5.26 -0.93
CA LYS A 42 15.37 -6.57 -1.46
C LYS A 42 15.39 -6.58 -2.98
N TYR A 43 14.95 -5.49 -3.58
CA TYR A 43 14.98 -5.35 -5.04
C TYR A 43 16.42 -5.46 -5.58
N VAL A 44 17.34 -4.73 -4.99
CA VAL A 44 18.74 -4.72 -5.42
C VAL A 44 19.39 -6.10 -5.26
N LEU A 45 19.09 -6.78 -4.15
CA LEU A 45 19.68 -8.09 -3.85
C LEU A 45 18.97 -9.23 -4.59
N SER A 46 17.81 -9.00 -5.16
CA SER A 46 17.03 -10.01 -5.86
C SER A 46 17.68 -10.40 -7.18
N SER A 47 17.59 -11.68 -7.53
CA SER A 47 18.02 -12.20 -8.82
C SER A 47 16.84 -12.42 -9.78
N VAL A 48 15.65 -11.97 -9.41
CA VAL A 48 14.45 -12.14 -10.24
C VAL A 48 14.60 -11.37 -11.55
N SER A 49 14.31 -12.02 -12.66
CA SER A 49 14.31 -11.41 -13.97
C SER A 49 12.86 -11.05 -14.34
N PHE A 50 12.61 -9.77 -14.56
CA PHE A 50 11.25 -9.32 -14.84
C PHE A 50 10.96 -9.39 -16.34
N GLU A 51 9.81 -9.96 -16.68
CA GLU A 51 9.39 -10.11 -18.08
C GLU A 51 8.85 -8.81 -18.68
N SER A 52 8.38 -7.90 -17.82
CA SER A 52 7.80 -6.63 -18.24
C SER A 52 7.85 -5.64 -17.10
N GLU A 53 7.56 -4.36 -17.40
CA GLU A 53 7.44 -3.33 -16.37
C GLU A 53 6.30 -3.66 -15.41
N GLU A 54 5.21 -4.22 -15.92
CA GLU A 54 4.09 -4.62 -15.09
C GLU A 54 4.48 -5.74 -14.11
N HIS A 55 5.27 -6.69 -14.55
CA HIS A 55 5.78 -7.75 -13.67
C HIS A 55 6.64 -7.15 -12.56
N GLU A 56 7.53 -6.23 -12.89
CA GLU A 56 8.36 -5.53 -11.92
C GLU A 56 7.52 -4.75 -10.91
N LYS A 57 6.54 -4.01 -11.41
CA LYS A 57 5.64 -3.21 -10.57
C LYS A 57 4.86 -4.08 -9.58
N THR A 58 4.26 -5.15 -10.05
CA THR A 58 3.48 -6.05 -9.20
C THR A 58 4.35 -6.76 -8.17
N TRP A 59 5.59 -7.09 -8.55
CA TRP A 59 6.55 -7.66 -7.61
C TRP A 59 6.84 -6.69 -6.46
N LEU A 60 7.08 -5.41 -6.79
CA LEU A 60 7.33 -4.38 -5.79
C LEU A 60 6.11 -4.15 -4.89
N ILE A 61 4.91 -4.14 -5.46
CA ILE A 61 3.67 -4.01 -4.69
C ILE A 61 3.56 -5.15 -3.68
N ARG A 62 3.77 -6.38 -4.14
CA ARG A 62 3.66 -7.56 -3.27
C ARG A 62 4.69 -7.52 -2.15
N VAL A 63 5.94 -7.23 -2.49
CA VAL A 63 7.02 -7.14 -1.50
C VAL A 63 6.72 -6.06 -0.48
N THR A 64 6.23 -4.91 -0.92
CA THR A 64 5.89 -3.79 -0.05
C THR A 64 4.77 -4.17 0.91
N ILE A 65 3.68 -4.73 0.39
CA ILE A 65 2.54 -5.13 1.23
C ILE A 65 2.97 -6.17 2.27
N ASN A 66 3.74 -7.17 1.84
CA ASN A 66 4.21 -8.21 2.75
C ASN A 66 5.14 -7.63 3.83
N ALA A 67 6.03 -6.73 3.46
CA ALA A 67 6.92 -6.08 4.41
C ALA A 67 6.14 -5.26 5.44
N CYS A 68 5.12 -4.54 4.99
CA CYS A 68 4.26 -3.77 5.89
C CYS A 68 3.50 -4.68 6.87
N LYS A 69 2.95 -5.78 6.37
CA LYS A 69 2.23 -6.72 7.22
C LYS A 69 3.16 -7.36 8.25
N ASP A 70 4.35 -7.74 7.85
CA ASP A 70 5.34 -8.32 8.76
C ASP A 70 5.76 -7.30 9.82
N HIS A 71 5.95 -6.06 9.43
CA HIS A 71 6.31 -4.98 10.35
C HIS A 71 5.22 -4.75 11.39
N LEU A 72 3.96 -4.66 10.96
CA LEU A 72 2.83 -4.46 11.87
C LEU A 72 2.67 -5.64 12.82
N LYS A 73 2.83 -6.85 12.32
CA LYS A 73 2.72 -8.06 13.13
C LYS A 73 3.80 -8.08 14.22
N SER A 74 5.03 -7.77 13.86
CA SER A 74 6.14 -7.67 14.80
C SER A 74 5.92 -6.58 15.83
N PHE A 75 5.45 -5.40 15.39
CA PHE A 75 5.17 -4.27 16.25
C PHE A 75 4.12 -4.61 17.31
N PHE A 76 3.00 -5.19 16.90
CA PHE A 76 1.92 -5.55 17.83
C PHE A 76 2.31 -6.66 18.80
N CYS A 77 3.24 -7.51 18.43
CA CYS A 77 3.74 -8.57 19.31
C CYS A 77 4.72 -8.04 20.36
N SER A 78 5.40 -6.94 20.09
CA SER A 78 6.46 -6.42 20.95
C SER A 78 6.10 -5.14 21.72
N ARG A 79 5.01 -4.48 21.38
CA ARG A 79 4.64 -3.19 22.00
C ARG A 79 3.14 -3.10 22.24
N THR A 80 2.78 -2.38 23.33
CA THR A 80 1.39 -2.10 23.67
C THR A 80 1.12 -0.59 23.55
N VAL A 81 1.45 -0.02 22.40
CA VAL A 81 1.22 1.40 22.14
C VAL A 81 -0.12 1.55 21.40
N PRO A 82 -0.99 2.50 21.83
CA PRO A 82 -2.24 2.75 21.11
C PRO A 82 -1.97 3.18 19.67
N LEU A 83 -2.76 2.65 18.75
CA LEU A 83 -2.63 2.96 17.32
C LEU A 83 -2.77 4.45 17.02
N ASP A 84 -3.62 5.14 17.79
CA ASP A 84 -3.91 6.55 17.56
C ASP A 84 -2.67 7.44 17.71
N GLU A 85 -1.74 7.04 18.57
CA GLU A 85 -0.51 7.79 18.79
C GLU A 85 0.48 7.65 17.64
N LEU A 86 0.27 6.70 16.75
CA LEU A 86 1.18 6.39 15.66
C LEU A 86 0.77 7.01 14.33
N ILE A 87 -0.38 7.68 14.29
CA ILE A 87 -0.88 8.25 13.04
C ILE A 87 -0.21 9.60 12.80
N GLU A 88 0.59 9.66 11.76
CA GLU A 88 1.21 10.89 11.30
C GLU A 88 0.68 11.19 9.90
N GLN A 89 0.26 12.43 9.68
CA GLN A 89 -0.21 12.82 8.35
C GLN A 89 0.94 13.33 7.51
N PRO A 90 1.06 12.87 6.26
CA PRO A 90 2.10 13.39 5.37
C PRO A 90 1.87 14.88 5.11
N ALA A 91 2.89 15.67 5.39
CA ALA A 91 2.80 17.13 5.22
C ALA A 91 2.69 17.55 3.75
N SER A 92 3.02 16.64 2.84
CA SER A 92 3.06 16.94 1.41
C SER A 92 1.75 16.73 0.68
N LEU A 93 0.71 16.24 1.35
CA LEU A 93 -0.58 15.97 0.69
C LEU A 93 -1.39 17.26 0.50
N PRO A 94 -1.98 17.46 -0.67
CA PRO A 94 -2.89 18.58 -0.88
C PRO A 94 -4.09 18.49 0.07
N PRO A 95 -4.62 19.64 0.53
CA PRO A 95 -5.77 19.64 1.43
C PRO A 95 -6.99 18.88 0.89
N ASP A 96 -7.19 18.90 -0.42
CA ASP A 96 -8.31 18.25 -1.10
C ASP A 96 -8.30 16.73 -0.92
N HIS A 97 -7.13 16.15 -0.74
CA HIS A 97 -6.96 14.69 -0.65
C HIS A 97 -6.88 14.19 0.78
N ARG A 98 -6.79 15.10 1.78
CA ARG A 98 -6.67 14.70 3.18
C ARG A 98 -7.90 13.97 3.69
N GLU A 99 -9.06 14.48 3.35
CA GLU A 99 -10.32 13.88 3.80
C GLU A 99 -10.47 12.45 3.28
N VAL A 100 -10.18 12.26 1.99
CA VAL A 100 -10.23 10.93 1.37
C VAL A 100 -9.18 10.02 1.99
N LEU A 101 -7.95 10.52 2.14
CA LEU A 101 -6.89 9.73 2.74
C LEU A 101 -7.24 9.31 4.18
N GLU A 102 -7.76 10.24 4.98
CA GLU A 102 -8.17 9.93 6.35
C GLU A 102 -9.24 8.84 6.38
N ALA A 103 -10.21 8.92 5.46
CA ALA A 103 -11.25 7.91 5.34
C ALA A 103 -10.65 6.54 5.00
N VAL A 104 -9.72 6.49 4.03
CA VAL A 104 -9.05 5.25 3.66
C VAL A 104 -8.23 4.69 4.81
N LEU A 105 -7.49 5.55 5.50
CA LEU A 105 -6.65 5.13 6.62
C LEU A 105 -7.46 4.63 7.81
N SER A 106 -8.72 5.03 7.92
CA SER A 106 -9.60 4.55 8.99
C SER A 106 -10.20 3.18 8.70
N LEU A 107 -10.07 2.68 7.48
CA LEU A 107 -10.57 1.35 7.13
C LEU A 107 -9.68 0.26 7.73
N PRO A 108 -10.26 -0.92 8.04
CA PRO A 108 -9.43 -2.08 8.39
C PRO A 108 -8.43 -2.40 7.27
N ALA A 109 -7.29 -2.96 7.65
CA ALA A 109 -6.18 -3.22 6.71
C ALA A 109 -6.60 -3.99 5.46
N ARG A 110 -7.48 -4.99 5.63
CA ARG A 110 -7.93 -5.80 4.49
C ARG A 110 -8.66 -5.01 3.41
N TYR A 111 -9.31 -3.90 3.80
CA TYR A 111 -9.99 -3.02 2.83
C TYR A 111 -9.02 -2.03 2.20
N ARG A 112 -8.03 -1.57 2.94
CA ARG A 112 -7.07 -0.58 2.43
C ARG A 112 -6.28 -1.09 1.23
N ASP A 113 -5.86 -2.36 1.25
CA ASP A 113 -5.15 -2.97 0.13
C ASP A 113 -5.95 -2.90 -1.16
N VAL A 114 -7.18 -3.40 -1.10
CA VAL A 114 -8.01 -3.49 -2.31
C VAL A 114 -8.44 -2.12 -2.79
N VAL A 115 -8.72 -1.18 -1.87
CA VAL A 115 -9.06 0.19 -2.22
C VAL A 115 -7.90 0.86 -2.94
N TYR A 116 -6.70 0.77 -2.37
CA TYR A 116 -5.53 1.38 -2.98
C TYR A 116 -5.28 0.82 -4.38
N LEU A 117 -5.26 -0.50 -4.50
CA LEU A 117 -4.94 -1.15 -5.78
C LEU A 117 -6.01 -0.88 -6.84
N HIS A 118 -7.26 -0.85 -6.47
CA HIS A 118 -8.35 -0.65 -7.42
C HIS A 118 -8.51 0.81 -7.84
N TYR A 119 -8.62 1.71 -6.88
CA TYR A 119 -8.95 3.11 -7.17
C TYR A 119 -7.74 3.96 -7.47
N TYR A 120 -6.59 3.65 -6.92
CA TYR A 120 -5.39 4.44 -7.14
C TYR A 120 -4.51 3.88 -8.26
N GLU A 121 -4.33 2.57 -8.29
CA GLU A 121 -3.45 1.92 -9.27
C GLU A 121 -4.22 1.31 -10.45
N ASP A 122 -5.54 1.46 -10.47
CA ASP A 122 -6.41 1.02 -11.58
C ASP A 122 -6.37 -0.47 -11.90
N TYR A 123 -6.13 -1.30 -10.89
CA TYR A 123 -6.17 -2.75 -11.08
C TYR A 123 -7.59 -3.28 -11.01
N THR A 124 -7.89 -4.27 -11.84
CA THR A 124 -9.15 -5.00 -11.80
C THR A 124 -9.16 -5.99 -10.64
N ALA A 125 -10.35 -6.45 -10.24
CA ALA A 125 -10.47 -7.43 -9.17
C ALA A 125 -9.68 -8.72 -9.47
N PRO A 126 -9.71 -9.29 -10.69
CA PRO A 126 -8.85 -10.43 -11.00
C PRO A 126 -7.36 -10.16 -10.85
N GLN A 127 -6.91 -8.97 -11.23
CA GLN A 127 -5.51 -8.58 -11.06
C GLN A 127 -5.15 -8.47 -9.58
N ILE A 128 -6.01 -7.84 -8.79
CA ILE A 128 -5.81 -7.71 -7.34
C ILE A 128 -5.78 -9.09 -6.67
N SER A 129 -6.66 -9.98 -7.11
CA SER A 129 -6.69 -11.36 -6.64
C SER A 129 -5.31 -12.02 -6.79
N ARG A 130 -4.69 -11.85 -7.95
CA ARG A 130 -3.36 -12.42 -8.21
C ARG A 130 -2.27 -11.75 -7.38
N ILE A 131 -2.33 -10.43 -7.26
CA ILE A 131 -1.33 -9.68 -6.49
C ILE A 131 -1.37 -10.05 -5.01
N LEU A 132 -2.56 -10.12 -4.43
CA LEU A 132 -2.74 -10.38 -3.00
C LEU A 132 -2.82 -11.86 -2.65
N GLY A 133 -2.95 -12.72 -3.64
CA GLY A 133 -3.13 -14.15 -3.38
C GLY A 133 -4.47 -14.49 -2.74
N LYS A 134 -5.50 -13.73 -3.05
CA LYS A 134 -6.85 -13.91 -2.53
C LYS A 134 -7.79 -14.40 -3.62
N ASN A 135 -8.88 -15.05 -3.22
CA ASN A 135 -9.94 -15.44 -4.16
C ASN A 135 -10.58 -14.20 -4.76
N VAL A 136 -10.89 -14.24 -6.05
CA VAL A 136 -11.46 -13.08 -6.75
C VAL A 136 -12.80 -12.65 -6.15
N ASN A 137 -13.62 -13.62 -5.71
CA ASN A 137 -14.90 -13.30 -5.08
C ASN A 137 -14.70 -12.57 -3.75
N THR A 138 -13.64 -12.91 -3.02
CA THR A 138 -13.26 -12.19 -1.81
C THR A 138 -12.88 -10.75 -2.14
N VAL A 139 -12.15 -10.54 -3.23
CA VAL A 139 -11.77 -9.19 -3.67
C VAL A 139 -13.00 -8.37 -4.01
N TYR A 140 -13.96 -8.94 -4.77
CA TYR A 140 -15.21 -8.24 -5.08
C TYR A 140 -15.97 -7.85 -3.82
N THR A 141 -16.06 -8.76 -2.86
CA THR A 141 -16.74 -8.50 -1.59
C THR A 141 -16.05 -7.37 -0.82
N LEU A 142 -14.72 -7.41 -0.75
CA LEU A 142 -13.96 -6.37 -0.06
C LEU A 142 -14.13 -5.00 -0.73
N LEU A 143 -14.13 -4.97 -2.06
CA LEU A 143 -14.34 -3.71 -2.79
C LEU A 143 -15.73 -3.15 -2.55
N THR A 144 -16.76 -3.99 -2.60
CA THR A 144 -18.15 -3.57 -2.36
C THR A 144 -18.32 -3.01 -0.96
N ARG A 145 -17.79 -3.72 0.03
CA ARG A 145 -17.90 -3.29 1.44
C ARG A 145 -17.09 -2.03 1.72
N SER A 146 -15.89 -1.93 1.14
CA SER A 146 -15.06 -0.74 1.32
C SER A 146 -15.70 0.50 0.71
N LYS A 147 -16.33 0.36 -0.46
CA LYS A 147 -17.05 1.46 -1.10
C LYS A 147 -18.17 1.97 -0.21
N LYS A 148 -18.94 1.06 0.39
CA LYS A 148 -20.02 1.40 1.32
C LYS A 148 -19.48 2.13 2.56
N LEU A 149 -18.40 1.62 3.15
CA LEU A 149 -17.79 2.23 4.32
C LEU A 149 -17.24 3.63 4.01
N LEU A 150 -16.63 3.80 2.85
CA LEU A 150 -16.10 5.09 2.42
C LEU A 150 -17.23 6.12 2.23
N LYS A 151 -18.35 5.71 1.63
CA LYS A 151 -19.50 6.59 1.47
C LYS A 151 -20.03 7.07 2.81
N GLU A 152 -20.13 6.17 3.78
CA GLU A 152 -20.59 6.52 5.12
C GLU A 152 -19.64 7.50 5.80
N LYS A 153 -18.33 7.29 5.67
CA LYS A 153 -17.32 8.16 6.30
C LYS A 153 -17.23 9.53 5.65
N LEU A 154 -17.41 9.60 4.34
CA LEU A 154 -17.32 10.86 3.59
C LEU A 154 -18.67 11.60 3.55
N GLY A 155 -19.71 10.99 4.09
CA GLY A 155 -20.99 11.65 4.31
C GLY A 155 -21.80 12.01 3.10
N GLY A 156 -21.56 11.35 1.94
CA GLY A 156 -22.30 11.78 0.82
C GLY A 156 -22.24 10.99 -0.47
N ASP A 157 -23.08 11.40 -1.39
CA ASP A 157 -23.25 10.78 -2.70
C ASP A 157 -22.21 11.22 -3.72
N GLY A 158 -21.30 12.08 -3.35
CA GLY A 158 -20.31 12.65 -4.27
C GLY A 158 -19.02 11.86 -4.43
N TYR A 159 -18.83 10.79 -3.70
CA TYR A 159 -17.58 10.03 -3.68
C TYR A 159 -17.82 8.60 -4.12
N GLU A 160 -17.70 8.36 -5.38
CA GLU A 160 -17.88 7.00 -5.91
C GLU A 160 -16.63 6.45 -6.56
#